data_95707dd030b46f610889b6981dfe8dad
#
_entry.id   95707dd030b46f610889b6981dfe8dad
#
_cell.length_a   1.000
_cell.length_b   1.000
_cell.length_c   1.000
_cell.angle_alpha   90.00
_cell.angle_beta   90.00
_cell.angle_gamma   90.00
#
_symmetry.space_group_name_H-M   'P 1'
#
loop_
_entity.id
_entity.type
_entity.pdbx_description
1 polymer ?
#
loop_
_entity_poly.entity_id
_entity_poly.type
_entity_poly.pdbx_seq_one_letter_code
_entity_poly.pdbx_strand_id
1 'polypeptide(L)'
;MKTKRLMKFVMAAACGAIMAGAVHAETAEVTLARQFGIGYLPLTVMNVNGLVQKHLKQSGLNDTKVTWSRFGSGSAANDALLSGKLDFAAGGTGPAIILWDKTRNNAKVHGVAALSSMPNLLVSAAPEIKSLKDFTDKDKIAMAGAGSSVQTVYLQMAVAKEWGMDNYKKMNPHMVNLPHPEGLNAMLSGATGIRSTFTTPPFQYIALEKPGVHVVLNSYDVMGGANTFLMVWATDKFRTENPTTFKAVLGALNEATEWINANPRKAAELYVKDTGGKDSVEEIEKMIRDPQIHYTLAPERILPYAQFMNDVGTIKNRPQAWSDLFFPEIHDLKGS
;
A
#
# COMPACT_ATOMS: atom_id res chain seq x y z
N MET A 1 -10.41 -90.68 23.82
CA MET A 1 -11.52 -90.22 23.05
C MET A 1 -12.22 -89.09 23.77
N LYS A 2 -11.95 -87.85 23.42
CA LYS A 2 -12.78 -86.65 23.62
C LYS A 2 -11.90 -85.42 23.22
N THR A 3 -12.13 -84.98 22.05
CA THR A 3 -11.50 -83.79 21.47
C THR A 3 -12.04 -82.53 22.15
N LYS A 4 -11.16 -81.72 22.73
CA LYS A 4 -11.49 -80.39 23.23
C LYS A 4 -11.05 -79.37 22.15
N ARG A 5 -12.03 -78.71 21.50
CA ARG A 5 -11.82 -77.54 20.64
C ARG A 5 -11.48 -76.30 21.50
N LEU A 6 -10.31 -75.76 21.28
CA LEU A 6 -9.90 -74.46 21.83
C LEU A 6 -10.36 -73.35 20.87
N MET A 7 -11.27 -72.55 21.31
CA MET A 7 -11.77 -71.40 20.59
C MET A 7 -10.83 -70.22 20.88
N LYS A 8 -10.04 -69.78 19.87
CA LYS A 8 -9.20 -68.58 19.97
C LYS A 8 -10.06 -67.35 19.67
N PHE A 9 -10.26 -66.49 20.67
CA PHE A 9 -10.77 -65.14 20.50
C PHE A 9 -9.64 -64.28 19.95
N VAL A 10 -9.78 -63.79 18.69
CA VAL A 10 -8.95 -62.74 18.13
C VAL A 10 -9.56 -61.41 18.48
N MET A 11 -8.96 -60.68 19.40
CA MET A 11 -9.33 -59.33 19.78
C MET A 11 -8.67 -58.36 18.75
N ALA A 12 -9.46 -57.88 17.77
CA ALA A 12 -9.02 -56.86 16.86
C ALA A 12 -9.04 -55.50 17.56
N ALA A 13 -7.87 -55.04 18.00
CA ALA A 13 -7.68 -53.66 18.45
C ALA A 13 -7.69 -52.73 17.25
N ALA A 14 -8.79 -52.03 17.02
CA ALA A 14 -8.86 -50.92 16.05
C ALA A 14 -8.09 -49.74 16.61
N CYS A 15 -6.84 -49.57 16.21
CA CYS A 15 -6.11 -48.33 16.39
C CYS A 15 -6.71 -47.26 15.46
N GLY A 16 -7.63 -46.48 15.98
CA GLY A 16 -8.04 -45.23 15.35
C GLY A 16 -6.89 -44.25 15.41
N ALA A 17 -6.14 -44.13 14.31
CA ALA A 17 -5.19 -43.03 14.13
C ALA A 17 -5.98 -41.71 14.02
N ILE A 18 -6.12 -41.03 15.15
CA ILE A 18 -6.52 -39.62 15.15
C ILE A 18 -5.36 -38.89 14.47
N MET A 19 -5.54 -38.55 13.19
CA MET A 19 -4.69 -37.54 12.54
C MET A 19 -5.01 -36.19 13.24
N ALA A 20 -4.30 -35.93 14.34
CA ALA A 20 -4.16 -34.60 14.86
C ALA A 20 -3.43 -33.81 13.78
N GLY A 21 -4.18 -33.13 12.91
CA GLY A 21 -3.63 -32.11 12.04
C GLY A 21 -2.78 -31.20 12.92
N ALA A 22 -1.52 -31.01 12.61
CA ALA A 22 -0.66 -30.10 13.32
C ALA A 22 -1.36 -28.73 13.31
N VAL A 23 -1.96 -28.35 14.43
CA VAL A 23 -2.44 -26.99 14.65
C VAL A 23 -1.18 -26.15 14.70
N HIS A 24 -0.84 -25.54 13.57
CA HIS A 24 0.23 -24.55 13.55
C HIS A 24 -0.21 -23.43 14.49
N ALA A 25 0.61 -23.16 15.51
CA ALA A 25 0.35 -22.03 16.40
C ALA A 25 0.49 -20.74 15.57
N GLU A 26 -0.53 -19.91 15.63
CA GLU A 26 -0.50 -18.56 15.04
C GLU A 26 0.65 -17.72 15.64
N THR A 27 1.10 -16.72 14.94
CA THR A 27 2.19 -15.86 15.41
C THR A 27 1.86 -15.20 16.75
N ALA A 28 2.86 -15.07 17.62
CA ALA A 28 2.72 -14.35 18.88
C ALA A 28 2.79 -12.81 18.70
N GLU A 29 3.26 -12.34 17.55
CA GLU A 29 3.35 -10.91 17.22
C GLU A 29 3.03 -10.72 15.74
N VAL A 30 2.26 -9.67 15.41
CA VAL A 30 2.03 -9.20 14.06
C VAL A 30 2.55 -7.78 13.90
N THR A 31 3.32 -7.54 12.83
CA THR A 31 3.99 -6.26 12.55
C THR A 31 3.44 -5.63 11.29
N LEU A 32 3.00 -4.37 11.37
CA LEU A 32 2.39 -3.64 10.28
C LEU A 32 3.14 -2.34 9.97
N ALA A 33 3.24 -2.00 8.68
CA ALA A 33 3.83 -0.76 8.21
C ALA A 33 2.77 0.31 7.95
N ARG A 34 3.16 1.59 8.11
CA ARG A 34 2.47 2.76 7.55
C ARG A 34 3.49 3.82 7.13
N GLN A 35 3.04 4.82 6.37
CA GLN A 35 3.87 5.94 5.94
C GLN A 35 3.14 7.27 6.19
N PHE A 36 3.60 8.37 5.56
CA PHE A 36 3.03 9.71 5.71
C PHE A 36 1.89 9.95 4.70
N GLY A 37 0.89 10.74 5.12
CA GLY A 37 -0.22 11.19 4.27
C GLY A 37 -1.56 10.55 4.62
N ILE A 38 -2.65 11.25 4.25
CA ILE A 38 -4.02 10.79 4.58
C ILE A 38 -4.44 9.53 3.81
N GLY A 39 -3.72 9.14 2.76
CA GLY A 39 -3.93 7.85 2.08
C GLY A 39 -3.74 6.65 3.00
N TYR A 40 -2.95 6.79 4.07
CA TYR A 40 -2.75 5.76 5.10
C TYR A 40 -3.75 5.84 6.25
N LEU A 41 -4.79 6.68 6.14
CA LEU A 41 -5.79 6.88 7.19
C LEU A 41 -6.43 5.58 7.68
N PRO A 42 -6.75 4.56 6.83
CA PRO A 42 -7.25 3.28 7.32
C PRO A 42 -6.30 2.61 8.32
N LEU A 43 -5.00 2.62 8.06
CA LEU A 43 -3.99 2.05 8.98
C LEU A 43 -3.82 2.90 10.24
N THR A 44 -3.98 4.22 10.14
CA THR A 44 -3.99 5.11 11.31
C THR A 44 -5.19 4.83 12.21
N VAL A 45 -6.38 4.67 11.64
CA VAL A 45 -7.60 4.28 12.37
C VAL A 45 -7.44 2.90 13.02
N MET A 46 -6.91 1.91 12.29
CA MET A 46 -6.62 0.58 12.84
C MET A 46 -5.71 0.66 14.07
N ASN A 47 -4.64 1.48 13.98
CA ASN A 47 -3.67 1.62 15.07
C ASN A 47 -4.27 2.35 16.28
N VAL A 48 -4.86 3.52 16.07
CA VAL A 48 -5.35 4.38 17.17
C VAL A 48 -6.56 3.76 17.87
N ASN A 49 -7.44 3.12 17.14
CA ASN A 49 -8.64 2.47 17.69
C ASN A 49 -8.40 1.01 18.10
N GLY A 50 -7.18 0.46 17.94
CA GLY A 50 -6.84 -0.89 18.33
C GLY A 50 -7.65 -1.97 17.59
N LEU A 51 -7.99 -1.74 16.30
CA LEU A 51 -8.91 -2.62 15.57
C LEU A 51 -8.28 -3.99 15.31
N VAL A 52 -6.97 -4.06 15.04
CA VAL A 52 -6.29 -5.35 14.87
C VAL A 52 -6.39 -6.19 16.13
N GLN A 53 -6.10 -5.60 17.29
CA GLN A 53 -6.23 -6.26 18.59
C GLN A 53 -7.68 -6.72 18.87
N LYS A 54 -8.67 -5.89 18.47
CA LYS A 54 -10.09 -6.24 18.59
C LYS A 54 -10.43 -7.50 17.78
N HIS A 55 -10.06 -7.53 16.50
CA HIS A 55 -10.33 -8.66 15.60
C HIS A 55 -9.55 -9.92 16.01
N LEU A 56 -8.31 -9.79 16.48
CA LEU A 56 -7.54 -10.90 17.03
C LEU A 56 -8.24 -11.53 18.24
N LYS A 57 -8.70 -10.71 19.20
CA LYS A 57 -9.46 -11.19 20.36
C LYS A 57 -10.76 -11.88 19.98
N GLN A 58 -11.50 -11.34 19.02
CA GLN A 58 -12.72 -11.97 18.50
C GLN A 58 -12.44 -13.33 17.84
N SER A 59 -11.23 -13.54 17.34
CA SER A 59 -10.78 -14.79 16.73
C SER A 59 -10.07 -15.73 17.72
N GLY A 60 -10.06 -15.42 19.03
CA GLY A 60 -9.43 -16.26 20.07
C GLY A 60 -7.92 -16.02 20.26
N LEU A 61 -7.32 -15.06 19.56
CA LEU A 61 -5.89 -14.73 19.63
C LEU A 61 -5.67 -13.56 20.61
N ASN A 62 -5.93 -13.79 21.89
CA ASN A 62 -5.96 -12.73 22.91
C ASN A 62 -4.58 -12.12 23.21
N ASP A 63 -3.52 -12.92 23.09
CA ASP A 63 -2.16 -12.58 23.52
C ASP A 63 -1.25 -12.14 22.36
N THR A 64 -1.78 -12.11 21.13
CA THR A 64 -1.00 -11.66 19.97
C THR A 64 -0.69 -10.17 20.05
N LYS A 65 0.59 -9.84 20.12
CA LYS A 65 1.07 -8.46 20.14
C LYS A 65 0.94 -7.83 18.76
N VAL A 66 0.55 -6.57 18.69
CA VAL A 66 0.47 -5.79 17.45
C VAL A 66 1.47 -4.64 17.50
N THR A 67 2.38 -4.62 16.53
CA THR A 67 3.44 -3.61 16.43
C THR A 67 3.31 -2.82 15.13
N TRP A 68 3.50 -1.51 15.19
CA TRP A 68 3.44 -0.61 14.06
C TRP A 68 4.77 0.06 13.81
N SER A 69 5.20 0.09 12.54
CA SER A 69 6.43 0.77 12.12
C SER A 69 6.14 1.79 11.02
N ARG A 70 6.83 2.93 11.04
CA ARG A 70 6.70 3.97 10.02
C ARG A 70 7.91 3.96 9.10
N PHE A 71 7.66 3.94 7.79
CA PHE A 71 8.67 3.93 6.74
C PHE A 71 8.58 5.21 5.89
N GLY A 72 9.71 5.61 5.30
CA GLY A 72 9.76 6.76 4.38
C GLY A 72 9.36 6.42 2.95
N SER A 73 9.31 5.13 2.58
CA SER A 73 8.94 4.66 1.25
C SER A 73 8.47 3.21 1.26
N GLY A 74 7.76 2.80 0.19
CA GLY A 74 7.33 1.41 0.01
C GLY A 74 8.49 0.44 -0.24
N SER A 75 9.59 0.89 -0.85
CA SER A 75 10.79 0.07 -1.03
C SER A 75 11.44 -0.28 0.30
N ALA A 76 11.53 0.68 1.24
CA ALA A 76 12.03 0.40 2.58
C ALA A 76 11.13 -0.59 3.35
N ALA A 77 9.80 -0.50 3.16
CA ALA A 77 8.87 -1.50 3.70
C ALA A 77 9.08 -2.89 3.06
N ASN A 78 9.39 -2.97 1.76
CA ASN A 78 9.72 -4.22 1.08
C ASN A 78 10.94 -4.91 1.67
N ASP A 79 12.01 -4.16 1.96
CA ASP A 79 13.22 -4.70 2.57
C ASP A 79 12.94 -5.27 3.97
N ALA A 80 12.11 -4.58 4.75
CA ALA A 80 11.67 -5.06 6.06
C ALA A 80 10.81 -6.33 5.98
N LEU A 81 9.88 -6.41 5.00
CA LEU A 81 9.04 -7.58 4.75
C LEU A 81 9.89 -8.79 4.36
N LEU A 82 10.81 -8.64 3.41
CA LEU A 82 11.66 -9.73 2.95
C LEU A 82 12.67 -10.22 4.01
N SER A 83 13.07 -9.34 4.92
CA SER A 83 13.93 -9.72 6.06
C SER A 83 13.17 -10.32 7.24
N GLY A 84 11.84 -10.46 7.16
CA GLY A 84 11.00 -10.99 8.25
C GLY A 84 10.84 -10.05 9.44
N LYS A 85 11.15 -8.77 9.28
CA LYS A 85 10.93 -7.72 10.31
C LYS A 85 9.55 -7.07 10.21
N LEU A 86 8.79 -7.46 9.21
CA LEU A 86 7.47 -6.93 8.90
C LEU A 86 6.60 -8.03 8.31
N ASP A 87 5.33 -8.11 8.71
CA ASP A 87 4.37 -9.09 8.21
C ASP A 87 3.44 -8.46 7.15
N PHE A 88 3.01 -7.21 7.38
CA PHE A 88 2.17 -6.46 6.46
C PHE A 88 2.87 -5.16 6.06
N ALA A 89 3.34 -5.10 4.83
CA ALA A 89 3.87 -3.89 4.25
C ALA A 89 2.72 -3.04 3.67
N ALA A 90 2.92 -1.72 3.63
CA ALA A 90 1.98 -0.78 3.04
C ALA A 90 2.71 0.33 2.29
N GLY A 91 2.14 0.75 1.17
CA GLY A 91 2.74 1.78 0.32
C GLY A 91 2.05 1.93 -1.01
N GLY A 92 2.71 2.64 -1.92
CA GLY A 92 2.26 2.80 -3.29
C GLY A 92 2.25 1.49 -4.08
N THR A 93 1.41 1.44 -5.10
CA THR A 93 1.27 0.27 -5.98
C THR A 93 2.57 -0.13 -6.68
N GLY A 94 3.44 0.83 -7.05
CA GLY A 94 4.70 0.54 -7.73
C GLY A 94 5.62 -0.43 -6.98
N PRO A 95 6.03 -0.13 -5.73
CA PRO A 95 6.84 -1.05 -4.92
C PRO A 95 6.20 -2.41 -4.69
N ALA A 96 4.87 -2.45 -4.49
CA ALA A 96 4.13 -3.70 -4.29
C ALA A 96 4.19 -4.60 -5.54
N ILE A 97 3.92 -4.04 -6.72
CA ILE A 97 3.93 -4.78 -7.99
C ILE A 97 5.34 -5.24 -8.36
N ILE A 98 6.38 -4.43 -8.11
CA ILE A 98 7.77 -4.85 -8.29
C ILE A 98 8.09 -6.05 -7.40
N LEU A 99 7.62 -6.03 -6.14
CA LEU A 99 7.87 -7.12 -5.21
C LEU A 99 7.08 -8.38 -5.59
N TRP A 100 5.82 -8.24 -6.00
CA TRP A 100 5.01 -9.32 -6.55
C TRP A 100 5.75 -10.03 -7.71
N ASP A 101 6.28 -9.28 -8.67
CA ASP A 101 7.01 -9.84 -9.81
C ASP A 101 8.28 -10.57 -9.38
N LYS A 102 9.09 -9.95 -8.51
CA LYS A 102 10.36 -10.52 -8.04
C LYS A 102 10.22 -11.76 -7.17
N THR A 103 9.07 -11.93 -6.52
CA THR A 103 8.88 -12.99 -5.52
C THR A 103 8.00 -14.15 -5.98
N ARG A 104 7.61 -14.21 -7.24
CA ARG A 104 6.71 -15.24 -7.78
C ARG A 104 7.15 -16.69 -7.51
N ASN A 105 8.44 -16.94 -7.47
CA ASN A 105 9.02 -18.28 -7.29
C ASN A 105 9.50 -18.58 -5.86
N ASN A 106 9.36 -17.61 -4.94
CA ASN A 106 9.84 -17.79 -3.56
C ASN A 106 8.81 -17.28 -2.52
N ALA A 107 8.89 -16.04 -2.08
CA ALA A 107 8.02 -15.48 -1.05
C ALA A 107 6.56 -15.26 -1.50
N LYS A 108 6.29 -15.25 -2.81
CA LYS A 108 4.96 -15.09 -3.43
C LYS A 108 4.16 -13.97 -2.77
N VAL A 109 4.74 -12.76 -2.79
CA VAL A 109 4.07 -11.57 -2.22
C VAL A 109 2.88 -11.18 -3.09
N HIS A 110 1.74 -10.94 -2.45
CA HIS A 110 0.52 -10.43 -3.09
C HIS A 110 -0.11 -9.32 -2.23
N GLY A 111 -0.94 -8.52 -2.87
CA GLY A 111 -1.77 -7.53 -2.20
C GLY A 111 -2.77 -8.20 -1.25
N VAL A 112 -2.92 -7.65 -0.06
CA VAL A 112 -3.96 -8.00 0.89
C VAL A 112 -5.25 -7.26 0.54
N ALA A 113 -5.14 -5.95 0.29
CA ALA A 113 -6.23 -5.10 -0.19
C ALA A 113 -5.68 -3.75 -0.67
N ALA A 114 -6.48 -3.00 -1.43
CA ALA A 114 -6.26 -1.58 -1.61
C ALA A 114 -6.49 -0.82 -0.29
N LEU A 115 -5.96 0.39 -0.17
CA LEU A 115 -6.19 1.30 0.96
C LEU A 115 -6.94 2.54 0.52
N SER A 116 -6.50 3.12 -0.59
CA SER A 116 -7.03 4.38 -1.09
C SER A 116 -6.71 4.60 -2.55
N SER A 117 -7.61 5.34 -3.20
CA SER A 117 -7.38 5.99 -4.49
C SER A 117 -7.47 7.49 -4.29
N MET A 118 -6.49 8.23 -4.77
CA MET A 118 -6.47 9.69 -4.69
C MET A 118 -5.50 10.26 -5.72
N PRO A 119 -5.76 11.48 -6.25
CA PRO A 119 -4.84 12.12 -7.17
C PRO A 119 -3.53 12.44 -6.47
N ASN A 120 -2.42 12.13 -7.13
CA ASN A 120 -1.09 12.59 -6.77
C ASN A 120 -0.70 13.71 -7.73
N LEU A 121 -0.18 14.81 -7.21
CA LEU A 121 0.17 15.99 -8.00
C LEU A 121 1.66 16.22 -8.05
N LEU A 122 2.19 16.41 -9.25
CA LEU A 122 3.46 17.11 -9.44
C LEU A 122 3.16 18.59 -9.36
N VAL A 123 3.67 19.24 -8.33
CA VAL A 123 3.53 20.67 -8.12
C VAL A 123 4.89 21.36 -8.22
N SER A 124 4.91 22.62 -8.64
CA SER A 124 6.12 23.41 -8.76
C SER A 124 5.94 24.81 -8.18
N ALA A 125 7.00 25.30 -7.52
CA ALA A 125 7.16 26.69 -7.11
C ALA A 125 7.91 27.54 -8.16
N ALA A 126 8.34 26.94 -9.27
CA ALA A 126 9.03 27.60 -10.37
C ALA A 126 8.02 28.07 -11.42
N PRO A 127 7.79 29.39 -11.58
CA PRO A 127 6.72 29.92 -12.45
C PRO A 127 6.90 29.56 -13.93
N GLU A 128 8.12 29.25 -14.35
CA GLU A 128 8.46 28.86 -15.72
C GLU A 128 8.11 27.37 -16.00
N ILE A 129 8.01 26.50 -14.98
CA ILE A 129 7.76 25.08 -15.16
C ILE A 129 6.25 24.81 -15.14
N LYS A 130 5.58 24.83 -16.30
CA LYS A 130 4.14 24.60 -16.45
C LYS A 130 3.80 23.22 -17.01
N SER A 131 4.78 22.54 -17.58
CA SER A 131 4.67 21.22 -18.18
C SER A 131 5.95 20.42 -18.02
N LEU A 132 5.94 19.13 -18.36
CA LEU A 132 7.16 18.31 -18.35
C LEU A 132 8.24 18.80 -19.34
N LYS A 133 7.86 19.56 -20.37
CA LYS A 133 8.79 20.10 -21.38
C LYS A 133 9.64 21.26 -20.87
N ASP A 134 9.19 21.90 -19.80
CA ASP A 134 9.84 23.11 -19.28
C ASP A 134 10.98 22.79 -18.30
N PHE A 135 11.13 21.51 -17.91
CA PHE A 135 12.22 21.06 -17.06
C PHE A 135 13.57 21.10 -17.82
N THR A 136 14.55 21.68 -17.17
CA THR A 136 15.95 21.71 -17.61
C THR A 136 16.81 20.82 -16.74
N ASP A 137 18.04 20.51 -17.15
CA ASP A 137 18.96 19.64 -16.39
C ASP A 137 19.22 20.10 -14.94
N LYS A 138 18.96 21.38 -14.64
CA LYS A 138 19.12 21.97 -13.30
C LYS A 138 17.96 21.69 -12.37
N ASP A 139 16.79 21.34 -12.93
CA ASP A 139 15.57 21.19 -12.15
C ASP A 139 15.48 19.80 -11.52
N LYS A 140 15.01 19.75 -10.28
CA LYS A 140 14.84 18.51 -9.52
C LYS A 140 13.41 18.38 -9.00
N ILE A 141 12.94 17.14 -8.97
CA ILE A 141 11.61 16.73 -8.51
C ILE A 141 11.79 15.84 -7.27
N ALA A 142 11.41 16.33 -6.10
CA ALA A 142 11.37 15.50 -4.90
C ALA A 142 10.20 14.51 -4.96
N MET A 143 10.44 13.26 -4.62
CA MET A 143 9.39 12.24 -4.48
C MET A 143 9.83 11.10 -3.55
N ALA A 144 8.90 10.55 -2.79
CA ALA A 144 9.19 9.43 -1.89
C ALA A 144 9.42 8.14 -2.69
N GLY A 145 10.59 7.48 -2.47
CA GLY A 145 10.93 6.25 -3.17
C GLY A 145 11.23 6.44 -4.66
N ALA A 146 11.94 7.52 -5.01
CA ALA A 146 12.35 7.82 -6.39
C ALA A 146 12.94 6.60 -7.09
N GLY A 147 12.52 6.32 -8.33
CA GLY A 147 12.93 5.17 -9.14
C GLY A 147 12.03 3.94 -9.02
N SER A 148 11.22 3.82 -7.96
CA SER A 148 10.31 2.67 -7.75
C SER A 148 8.92 3.03 -7.21
N SER A 149 8.71 4.29 -6.82
CA SER A 149 7.44 4.74 -6.24
C SER A 149 6.31 4.77 -7.28
N VAL A 150 5.08 4.87 -6.78
CA VAL A 150 3.92 5.05 -7.66
C VAL A 150 4.01 6.33 -8.48
N GLN A 151 4.54 7.42 -7.89
CA GLN A 151 4.77 8.69 -8.58
C GLN A 151 5.81 8.55 -9.69
N THR A 152 6.85 7.73 -9.49
CA THR A 152 7.84 7.43 -10.55
C THR A 152 7.15 6.86 -11.78
N VAL A 153 6.26 5.87 -11.60
CA VAL A 153 5.56 5.23 -12.73
C VAL A 153 4.58 6.19 -13.38
N TYR A 154 3.82 7.00 -12.61
CA TYR A 154 2.96 8.05 -13.20
C TYR A 154 3.77 9.04 -14.04
N LEU A 155 4.93 9.48 -13.54
CA LEU A 155 5.81 10.37 -14.32
C LEU A 155 6.30 9.68 -15.59
N GLN A 156 6.71 8.42 -15.51
CA GLN A 156 7.14 7.64 -16.68
C GLN A 156 6.01 7.42 -17.69
N MET A 157 4.78 7.17 -17.24
CA MET A 157 3.60 7.08 -18.11
C MET A 157 3.32 8.39 -18.83
N ALA A 158 3.40 9.52 -18.11
CA ALA A 158 3.24 10.85 -18.69
C ALA A 158 4.36 11.15 -19.71
N VAL A 159 5.59 10.78 -19.39
CA VAL A 159 6.76 10.91 -20.29
C VAL A 159 6.59 10.07 -21.54
N ALA A 160 6.15 8.81 -21.39
CA ALA A 160 5.89 7.93 -22.53
C ALA A 160 4.77 8.46 -23.44
N LYS A 161 3.73 9.07 -22.87
CA LYS A 161 2.65 9.72 -23.63
C LYS A 161 3.15 10.95 -24.40
N GLU A 162 4.07 11.72 -23.83
CA GLU A 162 4.57 12.96 -24.41
C GLU A 162 5.67 12.73 -25.46
N TRP A 163 6.60 11.78 -25.21
CA TRP A 163 7.80 11.58 -26.05
C TRP A 163 7.94 10.17 -26.62
N GLY A 164 6.94 9.31 -26.45
CA GLY A 164 6.96 7.92 -26.90
C GLY A 164 7.56 6.96 -25.87
N MET A 165 7.18 5.68 -26.01
CA MET A 165 7.54 4.60 -25.04
C MET A 165 9.06 4.45 -24.86
N ASP A 166 9.84 4.61 -25.93
CA ASP A 166 11.32 4.49 -25.86
C ASP A 166 11.97 5.56 -24.97
N ASN A 167 11.27 6.67 -24.73
CA ASN A 167 11.74 7.81 -23.95
C ASN A 167 11.19 7.86 -22.52
N TYR A 168 10.50 6.86 -22.04
CA TYR A 168 9.79 6.87 -20.75
C TYR A 168 10.68 7.24 -19.54
N LYS A 169 12.00 7.05 -19.63
CA LYS A 169 12.98 7.40 -18.58
C LYS A 169 13.53 8.83 -18.68
N LYS A 170 13.13 9.63 -19.67
CA LYS A 170 13.71 10.95 -19.93
C LYS A 170 13.75 11.84 -18.70
N MET A 171 12.75 11.77 -17.84
CA MET A 171 12.67 12.56 -16.61
C MET A 171 13.32 11.89 -15.38
N ASN A 172 13.85 10.67 -15.49
CA ASN A 172 14.46 9.97 -14.34
C ASN A 172 15.64 10.74 -13.71
N PRO A 173 16.53 11.44 -14.45
CA PRO A 173 17.64 12.22 -13.87
C PRO A 173 17.20 13.42 -13.00
N HIS A 174 15.92 13.82 -13.11
CA HIS A 174 15.36 14.90 -12.30
C HIS A 174 14.87 14.43 -10.92
N MET A 175 14.67 13.13 -10.72
CA MET A 175 14.10 12.57 -9.50
C MET A 175 15.08 12.61 -8.33
N VAL A 176 14.62 13.08 -7.18
CA VAL A 176 15.34 13.07 -5.90
C VAL A 176 14.52 12.36 -4.85
N ASN A 177 15.13 11.39 -4.16
CA ASN A 177 14.44 10.62 -3.14
C ASN A 177 14.34 11.38 -1.81
N LEU A 178 13.16 11.89 -1.49
CA LEU A 178 12.83 12.52 -0.21
C LEU A 178 11.43 12.08 0.23
N PRO A 179 11.20 11.76 1.50
CA PRO A 179 9.85 11.61 2.06
C PRO A 179 8.98 12.83 1.79
N HIS A 180 7.66 12.65 1.68
CA HIS A 180 6.75 13.74 1.29
C HIS A 180 6.88 15.03 2.13
N PRO A 181 6.97 14.98 3.49
CA PRO A 181 7.17 16.18 4.29
C PRO A 181 8.47 16.91 3.97
N GLU A 182 9.56 16.15 3.76
CA GLU A 182 10.89 16.68 3.45
C GLU A 182 10.93 17.25 2.03
N GLY A 183 10.31 16.56 1.07
CA GLY A 183 10.18 17.03 -0.31
C GLY A 183 9.40 18.34 -0.41
N LEU A 184 8.29 18.49 0.34
CA LEU A 184 7.54 19.73 0.43
C LEU A 184 8.41 20.87 1.00
N ASN A 185 9.08 20.61 2.14
CA ASN A 185 9.93 21.61 2.77
C ASN A 185 11.11 22.03 1.85
N ALA A 186 11.73 21.08 1.16
CA ALA A 186 12.81 21.36 0.21
C ALA A 186 12.33 22.25 -0.94
N MET A 187 11.15 21.96 -1.52
CA MET A 187 10.55 22.78 -2.58
C MET A 187 10.23 24.21 -2.09
N LEU A 188 9.59 24.33 -0.93
CA LEU A 188 9.16 25.64 -0.40
C LEU A 188 10.33 26.51 0.05
N SER A 189 11.42 25.92 0.55
CA SER A 189 12.62 26.66 0.96
C SER A 189 13.50 27.08 -0.21
N GLY A 190 13.46 26.36 -1.32
CA GLY A 190 14.36 26.54 -2.47
C GLY A 190 15.85 26.28 -2.17
N ALA A 191 16.20 25.91 -0.93
CA ALA A 191 17.58 25.84 -0.44
C ALA A 191 18.45 24.79 -1.13
N THR A 192 17.83 23.76 -1.72
CA THR A 192 18.53 22.63 -2.34
C THR A 192 18.45 22.62 -3.86
N GLY A 193 17.92 23.69 -4.49
CA GLY A 193 17.62 23.72 -5.94
C GLY A 193 16.40 22.84 -6.32
N ILE A 194 15.73 22.20 -5.35
CA ILE A 194 14.50 21.45 -5.57
C ILE A 194 13.34 22.44 -5.58
N ARG A 195 12.72 22.64 -6.75
CA ARG A 195 11.59 23.58 -6.91
C ARG A 195 10.27 22.89 -7.28
N SER A 196 10.30 21.57 -7.37
CA SER A 196 9.13 20.75 -7.68
C SER A 196 9.06 19.52 -6.79
N THR A 197 7.85 19.06 -6.47
CA THR A 197 7.64 17.80 -5.75
C THR A 197 6.46 17.04 -6.34
N PHE A 198 6.62 15.73 -6.52
CA PHE A 198 5.51 14.84 -6.87
C PHE A 198 5.02 14.19 -5.58
N THR A 199 3.88 14.64 -5.10
CA THR A 199 3.43 14.35 -3.73
C THR A 199 1.95 13.96 -3.67
N THR A 200 1.43 13.78 -2.48
CA THR A 200 0.09 13.25 -2.16
C THR A 200 -0.62 14.12 -1.12
N PRO A 201 -1.95 14.02 -0.94
CA PRO A 201 -2.64 14.68 0.17
C PRO A 201 -2.08 14.24 1.55
N PRO A 202 -1.92 15.16 2.53
CA PRO A 202 -2.31 16.58 2.46
C PRO A 202 -1.23 17.48 1.82
N PHE A 203 0.00 16.98 1.59
CA PHE A 203 1.18 17.79 1.24
C PHE A 203 1.00 18.59 -0.06
N GLN A 204 0.31 18.03 -1.05
CA GLN A 204 0.01 18.75 -2.29
C GLN A 204 -0.92 19.95 -2.08
N TYR A 205 -1.90 19.84 -1.19
CA TYR A 205 -2.81 20.94 -0.87
C TYR A 205 -2.08 22.02 -0.08
N ILE A 206 -1.29 21.64 0.93
CA ILE A 206 -0.41 22.58 1.67
C ILE A 206 0.53 23.32 0.72
N ALA A 207 1.07 22.62 -0.29
CA ALA A 207 1.91 23.26 -1.30
C ALA A 207 1.12 24.31 -2.11
N LEU A 208 -0.08 23.95 -2.58
CA LEU A 208 -0.93 24.81 -3.43
C LEU A 208 -1.49 26.04 -2.71
N GLU A 209 -1.49 26.07 -1.36
CA GLU A 209 -1.82 27.26 -0.57
C GLU A 209 -0.70 28.34 -0.65
N LYS A 210 0.50 27.97 -1.07
CA LYS A 210 1.62 28.90 -1.14
C LYS A 210 1.57 29.70 -2.45
N PRO A 211 1.76 31.05 -2.38
CA PRO A 211 1.76 31.88 -3.57
C PRO A 211 2.75 31.39 -4.63
N GLY A 212 2.29 31.29 -5.88
CA GLY A 212 3.12 30.88 -7.02
C GLY A 212 3.27 29.38 -7.22
N VAL A 213 2.89 28.55 -6.24
CA VAL A 213 2.88 27.10 -6.42
C VAL A 213 1.69 26.70 -7.30
N HIS A 214 1.94 25.83 -8.26
CA HIS A 214 0.92 25.38 -9.22
C HIS A 214 1.12 23.92 -9.60
N VAL A 215 0.06 23.32 -10.18
CA VAL A 215 0.05 21.93 -10.67
C VAL A 215 0.72 21.87 -12.03
N VAL A 216 1.64 20.90 -12.19
CA VAL A 216 2.31 20.57 -13.46
C VAL A 216 1.76 19.27 -14.04
N LEU A 217 1.43 18.28 -13.19
CA LEU A 217 0.88 16.98 -13.60
C LEU A 217 -0.06 16.45 -12.54
N ASN A 218 -1.17 15.85 -12.98
CA ASN A 218 -2.12 15.12 -12.14
C ASN A 218 -2.12 13.64 -12.54
N SER A 219 -1.94 12.74 -11.57
CA SER A 219 -1.91 11.30 -11.83
C SER A 219 -3.24 10.76 -12.40
N TYR A 220 -4.38 11.37 -12.06
CA TYR A 220 -5.67 10.96 -12.61
C TYR A 220 -5.81 11.28 -14.11
N ASP A 221 -5.21 12.37 -14.58
CA ASP A 221 -5.14 12.68 -16.01
C ASP A 221 -4.23 11.70 -16.76
N VAL A 222 -3.17 11.24 -16.10
CA VAL A 222 -2.27 10.22 -16.65
C VAL A 222 -2.96 8.88 -16.79
N MET A 223 -3.71 8.47 -15.75
CA MET A 223 -4.38 7.18 -15.64
C MET A 223 -5.77 7.14 -16.32
N GLY A 224 -6.32 8.30 -16.68
CA GLY A 224 -7.68 8.41 -17.21
C GLY A 224 -8.76 8.27 -16.13
N GLY A 225 -8.46 8.64 -14.88
CA GLY A 225 -9.40 8.67 -13.77
C GLY A 225 -8.85 8.08 -12.46
N ALA A 226 -9.76 7.87 -11.51
CA ALA A 226 -9.42 7.33 -10.20
C ALA A 226 -8.70 5.97 -10.33
N ASN A 227 -7.63 5.83 -9.57
CA ASN A 227 -6.81 4.61 -9.55
C ASN A 227 -6.21 4.39 -8.17
N THR A 228 -5.98 3.13 -7.82
CA THR A 228 -5.37 2.76 -6.55
C THR A 228 -4.00 3.42 -6.39
N PHE A 229 -3.89 4.24 -5.37
CA PHE A 229 -2.64 4.86 -4.95
C PHE A 229 -1.89 3.97 -3.98
N LEU A 230 -2.55 3.55 -2.90
CA LEU A 230 -1.95 2.76 -1.83
C LEU A 230 -2.62 1.40 -1.68
N MET A 231 -1.82 0.43 -1.25
CA MET A 231 -2.26 -0.92 -0.91
C MET A 231 -1.45 -1.51 0.24
N VAL A 232 -1.98 -2.58 0.83
CA VAL A 232 -1.28 -3.45 1.79
C VAL A 232 -0.89 -4.73 1.08
N TRP A 233 0.28 -5.29 1.40
CA TRP A 233 0.73 -6.58 0.88
C TRP A 233 1.45 -7.39 1.95
N ALA A 234 1.49 -8.71 1.76
CA ALA A 234 2.12 -9.67 2.65
C ALA A 234 2.74 -10.83 1.84
N THR A 235 3.48 -11.71 2.49
CA THR A 235 3.96 -12.96 1.89
C THR A 235 2.89 -14.05 1.95
N ASP A 236 2.86 -14.96 0.96
CA ASP A 236 1.99 -16.14 0.99
C ASP A 236 2.31 -17.05 2.18
N LYS A 237 3.58 -17.09 2.58
CA LYS A 237 4.01 -17.83 3.77
C LYS A 237 3.28 -17.32 5.02
N PHE A 238 3.30 -16.00 5.28
CA PHE A 238 2.59 -15.45 6.45
C PHE A 238 1.10 -15.77 6.41
N ARG A 239 0.46 -15.56 5.25
CA ARG A 239 -0.96 -15.83 5.04
C ARG A 239 -1.34 -17.30 5.34
N THR A 240 -0.51 -18.25 4.89
CA THR A 240 -0.79 -19.69 5.03
C THR A 240 -0.44 -20.24 6.41
N GLU A 241 0.61 -19.73 7.04
CA GLU A 241 1.03 -20.13 8.39
C GLU A 241 0.20 -19.42 9.49
N ASN A 242 -0.40 -18.25 9.20
CA ASN A 242 -1.15 -17.43 10.17
C ASN A 242 -2.52 -16.99 9.60
N PRO A 243 -3.38 -17.93 9.16
CA PRO A 243 -4.62 -17.60 8.46
C PRO A 243 -5.63 -16.84 9.33
N THR A 244 -5.65 -17.07 10.64
CA THR A 244 -6.54 -16.36 11.56
C THR A 244 -6.07 -14.92 11.78
N THR A 245 -4.78 -14.72 12.00
CA THR A 245 -4.16 -13.39 12.11
C THR A 245 -4.33 -12.61 10.80
N PHE A 246 -4.11 -13.24 9.65
CA PHE A 246 -4.31 -12.62 8.34
C PHE A 246 -5.74 -12.10 8.15
N LYS A 247 -6.74 -12.94 8.45
CA LYS A 247 -8.17 -12.56 8.38
C LYS A 247 -8.52 -11.47 9.38
N ALA A 248 -7.96 -11.50 10.59
CA ALA A 248 -8.17 -10.47 11.60
C ALA A 248 -7.65 -9.10 11.13
N VAL A 249 -6.47 -9.06 10.49
CA VAL A 249 -5.91 -7.82 9.91
C VAL A 249 -6.78 -7.32 8.76
N LEU A 250 -7.22 -8.19 7.84
CA LEU A 250 -8.12 -7.81 6.74
C LEU A 250 -9.47 -7.31 7.26
N GLY A 251 -10.05 -7.97 8.26
CA GLY A 251 -11.29 -7.53 8.92
C GLY A 251 -11.16 -6.18 9.59
N ALA A 252 -10.04 -5.94 10.29
CA ALA A 252 -9.73 -4.64 10.91
C ALA A 252 -9.58 -3.54 9.86
N LEU A 253 -8.98 -3.85 8.70
CA LEU A 253 -8.85 -2.90 7.59
C LEU A 253 -10.21 -2.55 6.98
N ASN A 254 -11.08 -3.55 6.81
CA ASN A 254 -12.45 -3.31 6.33
C ASN A 254 -13.22 -2.42 7.30
N GLU A 255 -13.22 -2.74 8.58
CA GLU A 255 -13.88 -1.94 9.62
C GLU A 255 -13.35 -0.49 9.64
N ALA A 256 -12.04 -0.30 9.55
CA ALA A 256 -11.43 1.03 9.51
C ALA A 256 -11.89 1.83 8.28
N THR A 257 -11.96 1.19 7.12
CA THR A 257 -12.39 1.79 5.86
C THR A 257 -13.86 2.22 5.92
N GLU A 258 -14.75 1.35 6.39
CA GLU A 258 -16.17 1.65 6.59
C GLU A 258 -16.36 2.79 7.61
N TRP A 259 -15.59 2.74 8.70
CA TRP A 259 -15.67 3.75 9.75
C TRP A 259 -15.24 5.14 9.24
N ILE A 260 -14.19 5.26 8.42
CA ILE A 260 -13.74 6.51 7.81
C ILE A 260 -14.85 7.07 6.91
N ASN A 261 -15.40 6.25 6.03
CA ASN A 261 -16.45 6.67 5.08
C ASN A 261 -17.72 7.13 5.80
N ALA A 262 -18.05 6.53 6.95
CA ALA A 262 -19.20 6.91 7.77
C ALA A 262 -18.92 8.11 8.71
N ASN A 263 -17.65 8.37 9.07
CA ASN A 263 -17.30 9.36 10.10
C ASN A 263 -16.15 10.29 9.67
N PRO A 264 -16.21 10.99 8.54
CA PRO A 264 -15.08 11.76 7.99
C PRO A 264 -14.55 12.84 8.95
N ARG A 265 -15.43 13.52 9.72
CA ARG A 265 -15.01 14.49 10.75
C ARG A 265 -14.16 13.85 11.85
N LYS A 266 -14.62 12.73 12.41
CA LYS A 266 -13.87 12.00 13.45
C LYS A 266 -12.58 11.41 12.91
N ALA A 267 -12.57 11.00 11.65
CA ALA A 267 -11.37 10.51 10.96
C ALA A 267 -10.34 11.63 10.79
N ALA A 268 -10.77 12.85 10.47
CA ALA A 268 -9.90 14.02 10.43
C ALA A 268 -9.31 14.38 11.79
N GLU A 269 -10.13 14.40 12.85
CA GLU A 269 -9.69 14.66 14.23
C GLU A 269 -8.63 13.63 14.67
N LEU A 270 -8.87 12.34 14.35
CA LEU A 270 -7.94 11.26 14.65
C LEU A 270 -6.62 11.42 13.90
N TYR A 271 -6.67 11.75 12.60
CA TYR A 271 -5.49 12.00 11.78
C TYR A 271 -4.64 13.16 12.31
N VAL A 272 -5.28 14.31 12.57
CA VAL A 272 -4.60 15.50 13.11
C VAL A 272 -3.92 15.20 14.44
N LYS A 273 -4.61 14.47 15.33
CA LYS A 273 -4.02 14.03 16.61
C LYS A 273 -2.80 13.11 16.42
N ASP A 274 -2.87 12.14 15.49
CA ASP A 274 -1.77 11.18 15.23
C ASP A 274 -0.56 11.86 14.59
N THR A 275 -0.77 12.93 13.79
CA THR A 275 0.31 13.69 13.13
C THR A 275 0.91 14.81 13.98
N GLY A 276 0.38 15.05 15.15
CA GLY A 276 0.89 16.07 16.11
C GLY A 276 0.16 17.41 16.02
N GLY A 277 -1.03 17.46 15.45
CA GLY A 277 -1.93 18.61 15.53
C GLY A 277 -1.53 19.84 14.72
N LYS A 278 -0.73 19.68 13.67
CA LYS A 278 -0.26 20.80 12.83
C LYS A 278 -1.25 21.20 11.72
N ASP A 279 -2.07 20.24 11.28
CA ASP A 279 -3.04 20.44 10.21
C ASP A 279 -4.40 20.86 10.78
N SER A 280 -5.20 21.64 10.04
CA SER A 280 -6.57 21.96 10.41
C SER A 280 -7.48 20.74 10.24
N VAL A 281 -8.30 20.44 11.25
CA VAL A 281 -9.27 19.35 11.19
C VAL A 281 -10.27 19.59 10.04
N GLU A 282 -10.69 20.84 9.82
CA GLU A 282 -11.60 21.25 8.76
C GLU A 282 -11.02 20.97 7.38
N GLU A 283 -9.76 21.27 7.16
CA GLU A 283 -9.06 21.01 5.88
C GLU A 283 -8.88 19.51 5.64
N ILE A 284 -8.48 18.75 6.64
CA ILE A 284 -8.38 17.30 6.53
C ILE A 284 -9.76 16.66 6.28
N GLU A 285 -10.82 17.10 6.97
CA GLU A 285 -12.19 16.64 6.70
C GLU A 285 -12.62 16.93 5.27
N LYS A 286 -12.35 18.16 4.76
CA LYS A 286 -12.62 18.53 3.39
C LYS A 286 -11.93 17.61 2.39
N MET A 287 -10.66 17.24 2.65
CA MET A 287 -9.93 16.30 1.81
C MET A 287 -10.53 14.88 1.87
N ILE A 288 -10.91 14.40 3.07
CA ILE A 288 -11.55 13.08 3.22
C ILE A 288 -12.89 13.02 2.47
N ARG A 289 -13.61 14.12 2.38
CA ARG A 289 -14.88 14.24 1.66
C ARG A 289 -14.74 14.55 0.18
N ASP A 290 -13.53 14.77 -0.32
CA ASP A 290 -13.31 15.04 -1.74
C ASP A 290 -13.73 13.80 -2.56
N PRO A 291 -14.64 13.95 -3.56
CA PRO A 291 -15.11 12.82 -4.37
C PRO A 291 -14.02 12.17 -5.21
N GLN A 292 -12.84 12.76 -5.31
CA GLN A 292 -11.67 12.15 -5.94
C GLN A 292 -10.88 11.25 -4.99
N ILE A 293 -11.17 11.28 -3.69
CA ILE A 293 -10.47 10.49 -2.66
C ILE A 293 -11.39 9.36 -2.22
N HIS A 294 -10.98 8.13 -2.52
CA HIS A 294 -11.72 6.93 -2.13
C HIS A 294 -10.91 6.13 -1.12
N TYR A 295 -11.54 5.77 -0.01
CA TYR A 295 -11.05 4.72 0.89
C TYR A 295 -11.81 3.45 0.58
N THR A 296 -11.11 2.45 0.04
CA THR A 296 -11.72 1.21 -0.46
C THR A 296 -10.72 0.06 -0.45
N LEU A 297 -11.23 -1.17 -0.20
CA LEU A 297 -10.44 -2.39 -0.31
C LEU A 297 -10.35 -2.88 -1.77
N ALA A 298 -11.32 -2.50 -2.61
CA ALA A 298 -11.34 -2.88 -4.01
C ALA A 298 -10.28 -2.09 -4.80
N PRO A 299 -9.40 -2.75 -5.55
CA PRO A 299 -8.45 -2.06 -6.42
C PRO A 299 -9.16 -1.34 -7.57
N GLU A 300 -8.72 -0.13 -7.87
CA GLU A 300 -9.24 0.69 -8.98
C GLU A 300 -8.13 0.92 -10.01
N ARG A 301 -8.37 0.62 -11.29
CA ARG A 301 -7.45 0.83 -12.43
C ARG A 301 -5.99 0.42 -12.18
N ILE A 302 -5.75 -0.63 -11.37
CA ILE A 302 -4.38 -1.09 -11.08
C ILE A 302 -3.81 -1.88 -12.27
N LEU A 303 -4.66 -2.53 -13.05
CA LEU A 303 -4.21 -3.38 -14.15
C LEU A 303 -3.49 -2.59 -15.26
N PRO A 304 -4.01 -1.48 -15.82
CA PRO A 304 -3.28 -0.67 -16.80
C PRO A 304 -1.95 -0.14 -16.29
N TYR A 305 -1.88 0.22 -15.01
CA TYR A 305 -0.66 0.64 -14.35
C TYR A 305 0.41 -0.46 -14.33
N ALA A 306 0.03 -1.68 -13.91
CA ALA A 306 0.93 -2.83 -13.86
C ALA A 306 1.34 -3.30 -15.26
N GLN A 307 0.43 -3.22 -16.25
CA GLN A 307 0.75 -3.53 -17.64
C GLN A 307 1.77 -2.56 -18.23
N PHE A 308 1.64 -1.26 -17.96
CA PHE A 308 2.68 -0.29 -18.34
C PHE A 308 4.05 -0.67 -17.75
N MET A 309 4.10 -1.04 -16.46
CA MET A 309 5.36 -1.48 -15.84
C MET A 309 5.98 -2.69 -16.55
N ASN A 310 5.16 -3.59 -17.08
CA ASN A 310 5.62 -4.73 -17.90
C ASN A 310 6.09 -4.26 -19.27
N ASP A 311 5.33 -3.41 -19.95
CA ASP A 311 5.64 -2.90 -21.30
C ASP A 311 7.01 -2.17 -21.34
N VAL A 312 7.36 -1.46 -20.26
CA VAL A 312 8.66 -0.78 -20.13
C VAL A 312 9.75 -1.65 -19.47
N GLY A 313 9.47 -2.92 -19.19
CA GLY A 313 10.43 -3.87 -18.62
C GLY A 313 10.77 -3.66 -17.15
N THR A 314 9.97 -2.90 -16.40
CA THR A 314 10.13 -2.74 -14.94
C THR A 314 9.79 -4.03 -14.21
N ILE A 315 8.80 -4.76 -14.69
CA ILE A 315 8.44 -6.12 -14.26
C ILE A 315 8.49 -7.09 -15.46
N LYS A 316 8.77 -8.37 -15.18
CA LYS A 316 8.91 -9.41 -16.21
C LYS A 316 7.59 -10.12 -16.51
N ASN A 317 6.78 -10.34 -15.48
CA ASN A 317 5.52 -11.06 -15.60
C ASN A 317 4.37 -10.07 -15.80
N ARG A 318 3.63 -10.22 -16.91
CA ARG A 318 2.47 -9.37 -17.21
C ARG A 318 1.23 -9.89 -16.49
N PRO A 319 0.59 -9.12 -15.59
CA PRO A 319 -0.70 -9.51 -15.03
C PRO A 319 -1.78 -9.44 -16.10
N GLN A 320 -2.71 -10.41 -16.09
CA GLN A 320 -3.83 -10.48 -17.02
C GLN A 320 -5.12 -9.91 -16.40
N ALA A 321 -5.22 -9.99 -15.08
CA ALA A 321 -6.31 -9.43 -14.30
C ALA A 321 -5.76 -8.73 -13.06
N TRP A 322 -6.53 -7.82 -12.46
CA TRP A 322 -6.17 -7.19 -11.20
C TRP A 322 -6.00 -8.23 -10.07
N SER A 323 -6.80 -9.30 -10.13
CA SER A 323 -6.75 -10.40 -9.14
C SER A 323 -5.42 -11.15 -9.14
N ASP A 324 -4.63 -11.11 -10.21
CA ASP A 324 -3.29 -11.71 -10.23
C ASP A 324 -2.32 -11.05 -9.23
N LEU A 325 -2.63 -9.82 -8.85
CA LEU A 325 -1.81 -9.00 -7.95
C LEU A 325 -2.21 -9.14 -6.48
N PHE A 326 -3.36 -9.77 -6.18
CA PHE A 326 -3.96 -9.83 -4.86
C PHE A 326 -4.23 -11.25 -4.40
N PHE A 327 -4.30 -11.45 -3.08
CA PHE A 327 -4.75 -12.70 -2.50
C PHE A 327 -6.25 -12.93 -2.75
N PRO A 328 -6.71 -14.21 -2.77
CA PRO A 328 -8.10 -14.57 -3.10
C PRO A 328 -9.16 -13.95 -2.19
N GLU A 329 -8.79 -13.55 -0.96
CA GLU A 329 -9.72 -13.04 0.04
C GLU A 329 -10.48 -11.78 -0.37
N ILE A 330 -10.03 -11.09 -1.42
CA ILE A 330 -10.71 -9.89 -1.93
C ILE A 330 -11.19 -10.04 -3.39
N HIS A 331 -11.09 -11.24 -3.98
CA HIS A 331 -11.45 -11.45 -5.40
C HIS A 331 -12.95 -11.26 -5.68
N ASP A 332 -13.81 -11.34 -4.66
CA ASP A 332 -15.25 -11.05 -4.77
C ASP A 332 -15.55 -9.54 -4.89
N LEU A 333 -14.57 -8.67 -4.64
CA LEU A 333 -14.74 -7.23 -4.79
C LEU A 333 -14.71 -6.83 -6.29
N LYS A 334 -15.38 -5.72 -6.61
CA LYS A 334 -15.39 -5.14 -7.96
C LYS A 334 -14.10 -4.36 -8.24
N GLY A 335 -12.97 -5.05 -8.34
CA GLY A 335 -11.70 -4.46 -8.71
C GLY A 335 -11.52 -4.23 -10.21
N SER A 336 -10.50 -3.41 -10.63
CA SER A 336 -10.19 -3.13 -12.04
C SER A 336 -8.70 -2.83 -12.31
#